data_6bc9120491163e396ee9d7758c1d28da
#
_entry.id   6bc9120491163e396ee9d7758c1d28da
#
_cell.length_a   1.000
_cell.length_b   1.000
_cell.length_c   1.000
_cell.angle_alpha   90.00
_cell.angle_beta   90.00
_cell.angle_gamma   90.00
#
_symmetry.space_group_name_H-M   'P 1'
#
loop_
_entity.id
_entity.type
_entity.pdbx_description
1 polymer ?
#
loop_
_entity_poly.entity_id
_entity_poly.type
_entity_poly.pdbx_seq_one_letter_code
_entity_poly.pdbx_strand_id
1 'polypeptide(L)'
;HSVFRLPFTTLILIAHSPNERGWNADHPEAYYQRITTDWAELVGYLYETLSERPLTIILQNWEGDWQLRGTGVLWETPPPDWHNRCVRYARRLAARQEGVNRARAAAPVGSRLRVGHAAEVNRVVDGWKGIPTMAEHVLPLVEVDLVSYSCYDAMENGLTLVRAIETIRRFARTGPDFGPGAVYLGEIGIPENVHPEHIAERWDELLGAALSARMLYVAQWQLYCNELDPRTTPHPSPPIWDPRYLRGFWLIRPDGSLSETGVYFRQLWQL
;
A
#
# COMPACT_ATOMS: atom_id res chain seq x y z
N HIS A 1 10.09 14.10 11.97
CA HIS A 1 11.41 14.63 11.50
C HIS A 1 12.57 13.63 11.65
N SER A 2 12.61 12.76 12.70
CA SER A 2 13.71 11.81 12.89
C SER A 2 13.82 10.77 11.77
N VAL A 3 12.69 10.22 11.30
CA VAL A 3 12.65 9.22 10.21
C VAL A 3 13.25 9.77 8.92
N PHE A 4 12.98 11.03 8.58
CA PHE A 4 13.54 11.66 7.38
C PHE A 4 15.08 11.85 7.45
N ARG A 5 15.73 11.68 8.61
CA ARG A 5 17.20 11.75 8.76
C ARG A 5 17.86 10.39 8.57
N LEU A 6 17.10 9.31 8.58
CA LEU A 6 17.64 7.97 8.35
C LEU A 6 18.14 7.83 6.90
N PRO A 7 19.08 6.93 6.62
CA PRO A 7 19.71 6.78 5.31
C PRO A 7 18.85 6.03 4.30
N PHE A 8 17.53 6.22 4.34
CA PHE A 8 16.63 5.68 3.34
C PHE A 8 16.63 6.52 2.07
N THR A 9 16.52 5.86 0.94
CA THR A 9 16.36 6.48 -0.39
C THR A 9 14.90 6.53 -0.83
N THR A 10 14.04 5.73 -0.20
CA THR A 10 12.60 5.70 -0.48
C THR A 10 11.83 5.56 0.84
N LEU A 11 10.77 6.32 0.98
CA LEU A 11 9.80 6.22 2.07
C LEU A 11 8.40 6.07 1.47
N ILE A 12 7.68 5.05 1.91
CA ILE A 12 6.26 4.85 1.58
C ILE A 12 5.46 5.18 2.84
N LEU A 13 4.56 6.14 2.73
CA LEU A 13 3.82 6.68 3.87
C LEU A 13 2.31 6.58 3.62
N ILE A 14 1.60 5.96 4.55
CA ILE A 14 0.14 6.04 4.58
C ILE A 14 -0.24 7.43 5.09
N ALA A 15 -0.91 8.22 4.24
CA ALA A 15 -1.28 9.60 4.53
C ALA A 15 -2.80 9.82 4.44
N HIS A 16 -3.30 10.63 5.35
CA HIS A 16 -4.71 11.00 5.42
C HIS A 16 -4.86 12.49 5.72
N SER A 17 -5.79 13.16 5.03
CA SER A 17 -6.25 14.49 5.43
C SER A 17 -7.44 14.37 6.38
N PRO A 18 -7.54 15.22 7.43
CA PRO A 18 -8.75 15.32 8.25
C PRO A 18 -10.00 15.67 7.43
N ASN A 19 -9.85 16.38 6.32
CA ASN A 19 -10.93 16.77 5.42
C ASN A 19 -11.46 15.61 4.56
N GLU A 20 -10.82 14.45 4.57
CA GLU A 20 -11.30 13.25 3.88
C GLU A 20 -12.35 12.44 4.65
N ARG A 21 -12.67 12.84 5.89
CA ARG A 21 -13.70 12.15 6.68
C ARG A 21 -15.05 12.22 5.97
N GLY A 22 -15.78 11.10 6.02
CA GLY A 22 -17.09 10.99 5.38
C GLY A 22 -17.04 10.92 3.84
N TRP A 23 -15.92 10.58 3.23
CA TRP A 23 -15.72 10.52 1.78
C TRP A 23 -16.79 9.71 1.03
N ASN A 24 -17.46 8.79 1.71
CA ASN A 24 -18.47 7.89 1.16
C ASN A 24 -19.88 8.52 1.00
N ALA A 25 -20.05 9.77 1.42
CA ALA A 25 -21.23 10.58 1.18
C ALA A 25 -21.08 11.44 -0.09
N ASP A 26 -22.19 12.03 -0.56
CA ASP A 26 -22.15 13.03 -1.62
C ASP A 26 -21.60 14.35 -1.06
N HIS A 27 -20.63 14.89 -1.76
CA HIS A 27 -19.98 16.13 -1.35
C HIS A 27 -19.95 17.16 -2.48
N PRO A 28 -20.09 18.45 -2.15
CA PRO A 28 -19.90 19.54 -3.11
C PRO A 28 -18.42 19.62 -3.53
N GLU A 29 -18.15 20.29 -4.65
CA GLU A 29 -16.78 20.46 -5.17
C GLU A 29 -15.82 21.06 -4.13
N ALA A 30 -16.30 21.98 -3.30
CA ALA A 30 -15.50 22.59 -2.23
C ALA A 30 -14.90 21.55 -1.23
N TYR A 31 -15.51 20.39 -1.06
CA TYR A 31 -14.95 19.30 -0.26
C TYR A 31 -13.66 18.77 -0.90
N TYR A 32 -13.69 18.49 -2.19
CA TYR A 32 -12.53 17.96 -2.93
C TYR A 32 -11.42 19.02 -3.06
N GLN A 33 -11.80 20.29 -3.18
CA GLN A 33 -10.83 21.41 -3.18
C GLN A 33 -10.07 21.50 -1.85
N ARG A 34 -10.72 21.27 -0.71
CA ARG A 34 -10.01 21.21 0.58
C ARG A 34 -9.01 20.06 0.64
N ILE A 35 -9.37 18.89 0.16
CA ILE A 35 -8.44 17.75 0.08
C ILE A 35 -7.25 18.12 -0.79
N THR A 36 -7.49 18.70 -1.97
CA THR A 36 -6.41 19.16 -2.86
C THR A 36 -5.48 20.14 -2.16
N THR A 37 -6.03 21.09 -1.40
CA THR A 37 -5.23 22.07 -0.65
C THR A 37 -4.38 21.41 0.43
N ASP A 38 -4.97 20.53 1.25
CA ASP A 38 -4.25 19.80 2.31
C ASP A 38 -3.06 19.00 1.75
N TRP A 39 -3.28 18.32 0.61
CA TRP A 39 -2.23 17.54 -0.03
C TRP A 39 -1.16 18.40 -0.69
N ALA A 40 -1.55 19.55 -1.27
CA ALA A 40 -0.60 20.52 -1.80
C ALA A 40 0.27 21.13 -0.70
N GLU A 41 -0.31 21.46 0.46
CA GLU A 41 0.41 21.97 1.63
C GLU A 41 1.36 20.92 2.20
N LEU A 42 0.91 19.67 2.38
CA LEU A 42 1.76 18.57 2.86
C LEU A 42 2.98 18.39 1.94
N VAL A 43 2.74 18.27 0.63
CA VAL A 43 3.81 18.01 -0.33
C VAL A 43 4.71 19.25 -0.52
N GLY A 44 4.14 20.46 -0.48
CA GLY A 44 4.90 21.72 -0.45
C GLY A 44 5.87 21.76 0.73
N TYR A 45 5.39 21.44 1.93
CA TYR A 45 6.23 21.34 3.12
C TYR A 45 7.37 20.30 2.99
N LEU A 46 7.10 19.16 2.35
CA LEU A 46 8.13 18.15 2.08
C LEU A 46 9.21 18.72 1.14
N TYR A 47 8.82 19.42 0.08
CA TYR A 47 9.77 20.08 -0.83
C TYR A 47 10.57 21.18 -0.15
N GLU A 48 9.94 22.04 0.66
CA GLU A 48 10.63 23.08 1.43
C GLU A 48 11.68 22.52 2.40
N THR A 49 11.37 21.36 2.99
CA THR A 49 12.21 20.78 4.06
C THR A 49 13.27 19.82 3.54
N LEU A 50 13.02 19.11 2.41
CA LEU A 50 13.80 17.95 1.99
C LEU A 50 14.32 18.05 0.55
N SER A 51 14.17 19.19 -0.14
CA SER A 51 14.54 19.34 -1.58
C SER A 51 15.96 18.91 -1.90
N GLU A 52 16.91 19.14 -0.98
CA GLU A 52 18.33 18.78 -1.17
C GLU A 52 18.62 17.28 -1.02
N ARG A 53 17.66 16.50 -0.54
CA ARG A 53 17.85 15.06 -0.31
C ARG A 53 17.50 14.22 -1.53
N PRO A 54 18.37 13.27 -1.93
CA PRO A 54 18.03 12.27 -2.95
C PRO A 54 17.06 11.23 -2.35
N LEU A 55 15.80 11.63 -2.18
CA LEU A 55 14.77 10.85 -1.50
C LEU A 55 13.53 10.75 -2.38
N THR A 56 12.93 9.58 -2.44
CA THR A 56 11.59 9.39 -3.01
C THR A 56 10.60 9.20 -1.87
N ILE A 57 9.53 9.96 -1.85
CA ILE A 57 8.41 9.79 -0.90
C ILE A 57 7.17 9.41 -1.70
N ILE A 58 6.56 8.29 -1.34
CA ILE A 58 5.30 7.83 -1.91
C ILE A 58 4.23 7.95 -0.84
N LEU A 59 3.20 8.72 -1.13
CA LEU A 59 2.07 8.93 -0.25
C LEU A 59 0.90 8.06 -0.73
N GLN A 60 0.39 7.15 0.10
CA GLN A 60 -0.67 6.22 -0.29
C GLN A 60 -1.85 6.22 0.69
N ASN A 61 -2.99 5.68 0.24
CA ASN A 61 -4.05 5.25 1.14
C ASN A 61 -3.72 3.86 1.72
N TRP A 62 -4.41 3.48 2.78
CA TRP A 62 -4.41 2.10 3.26
C TRP A 62 -5.53 1.30 2.58
N GLU A 63 -5.25 0.11 2.11
CA GLU A 63 -6.13 -0.98 1.62
C GLU A 63 -7.52 -0.53 1.11
N GLY A 64 -7.54 -0.02 -0.12
CA GLY A 64 -8.71 0.67 -0.66
C GLY A 64 -9.96 -0.18 -0.83
N ASP A 65 -9.84 -1.48 -1.09
CA ASP A 65 -10.99 -2.38 -1.19
C ASP A 65 -11.75 -2.47 0.14
N TRP A 66 -11.04 -2.53 1.28
CA TRP A 66 -11.71 -2.50 2.59
C TRP A 66 -12.39 -1.16 2.88
N GLN A 67 -11.77 -0.06 2.48
CA GLN A 67 -12.40 1.26 2.62
C GLN A 67 -13.68 1.35 1.79
N LEU A 68 -13.66 0.87 0.55
CA LEU A 68 -14.83 0.84 -0.34
C LEU A 68 -15.96 -0.05 0.21
N ARG A 69 -15.60 -1.21 0.75
CA ARG A 69 -16.54 -2.14 1.36
C ARG A 69 -17.09 -1.62 2.69
N GLY A 70 -16.34 -0.75 3.37
CA GLY A 70 -16.68 -0.20 4.68
C GLY A 70 -16.40 -1.15 5.85
N THR A 71 -15.87 -2.32 5.58
CA THR A 71 -15.50 -3.32 6.58
C THR A 71 -14.36 -4.19 6.08
N GLY A 72 -13.60 -4.84 6.98
CA GLY A 72 -12.65 -5.90 6.63
C GLY A 72 -13.30 -7.24 6.30
N VAL A 73 -14.61 -7.29 6.17
CA VAL A 73 -15.35 -8.52 5.90
C VAL A 73 -15.49 -8.75 4.40
N LEU A 74 -15.24 -9.97 3.97
CA LEU A 74 -15.54 -10.41 2.60
C LEU A 74 -17.06 -10.39 2.36
N TRP A 75 -17.46 -9.94 1.19
CA TRP A 75 -18.84 -10.04 0.72
C TRP A 75 -18.85 -10.44 -0.77
N GLU A 76 -19.85 -11.24 -1.14
CA GLU A 76 -20.00 -11.74 -2.50
C GLU A 76 -20.83 -10.79 -3.35
N THR A 77 -21.80 -10.12 -2.74
CA THR A 77 -22.71 -9.19 -3.44
C THR A 77 -22.38 -7.76 -3.04
N PRO A 78 -22.07 -6.88 -4.00
CA PRO A 78 -21.81 -5.48 -3.72
C PRO A 78 -23.08 -4.78 -3.22
N PRO A 79 -22.95 -3.73 -2.38
CA PRO A 79 -24.09 -2.92 -1.97
C PRO A 79 -24.68 -2.18 -3.18
N PRO A 80 -25.97 -1.82 -3.15
CA PRO A 80 -26.63 -1.14 -4.28
C PRO A 80 -25.97 0.17 -4.71
N ASP A 81 -25.27 0.84 -3.79
CA ASP A 81 -24.56 2.10 -4.04
C ASP A 81 -23.09 1.91 -4.47
N TRP A 82 -22.65 0.68 -4.80
CA TRP A 82 -21.26 0.36 -5.16
C TRP A 82 -20.66 1.28 -6.21
N HIS A 83 -21.38 1.50 -7.32
CA HIS A 83 -20.89 2.39 -8.38
C HIS A 83 -20.63 3.80 -7.85
N ASN A 84 -21.56 4.35 -7.08
CA ASN A 84 -21.41 5.68 -6.51
C ASN A 84 -20.24 5.75 -5.51
N ARG A 85 -20.01 4.70 -4.71
CA ARG A 85 -18.83 4.60 -3.84
C ARG A 85 -17.55 4.65 -4.64
N CYS A 86 -17.45 3.89 -5.74
CA CYS A 86 -16.28 3.89 -6.61
C CYS A 86 -16.01 5.28 -7.23
N VAL A 87 -17.05 5.96 -7.71
CA VAL A 87 -16.94 7.31 -8.26
C VAL A 87 -16.45 8.32 -7.19
N ARG A 88 -17.05 8.29 -5.99
CA ARG A 88 -16.63 9.17 -4.87
C ARG A 88 -15.18 8.89 -4.45
N TYR A 89 -14.81 7.62 -4.40
CA TYR A 89 -13.44 7.22 -4.05
C TYR A 89 -12.43 7.69 -5.11
N ALA A 90 -12.74 7.51 -6.38
CA ALA A 90 -11.93 7.99 -7.48
C ALA A 90 -11.76 9.52 -7.44
N ARG A 91 -12.85 10.27 -7.16
CA ARG A 91 -12.77 11.75 -6.99
C ARG A 91 -11.86 12.14 -5.81
N ARG A 92 -11.91 11.40 -4.69
CA ARG A 92 -11.01 11.61 -3.55
C ARG A 92 -9.55 11.40 -3.96
N LEU A 93 -9.23 10.30 -4.64
CA LEU A 93 -7.88 10.03 -5.14
C LEU A 93 -7.42 11.08 -6.16
N ALA A 94 -8.32 11.53 -7.04
CA ALA A 94 -8.03 12.60 -7.99
C ALA A 94 -7.69 13.92 -7.29
N ALA A 95 -8.41 14.27 -6.22
CA ALA A 95 -8.12 15.46 -5.42
C ALA A 95 -6.74 15.38 -4.74
N ARG A 96 -6.36 14.20 -4.24
CA ARG A 96 -5.02 13.96 -3.70
C ARG A 96 -3.94 14.13 -4.77
N GLN A 97 -4.13 13.48 -5.92
CA GLN A 97 -3.19 13.56 -7.04
C GLN A 97 -3.01 14.99 -7.52
N GLU A 98 -4.09 15.74 -7.63
CA GLU A 98 -4.06 17.16 -8.01
C GLU A 98 -3.27 17.99 -7.00
N GLY A 99 -3.42 17.74 -5.69
CA GLY A 99 -2.63 18.40 -4.66
C GLY A 99 -1.13 18.11 -4.80
N VAL A 100 -0.76 16.85 -5.04
CA VAL A 100 0.62 16.45 -5.31
C VAL A 100 1.16 17.12 -6.56
N ASN A 101 0.39 17.15 -7.65
CA ASN A 101 0.78 17.78 -8.91
C ASN A 101 1.03 19.27 -8.75
N ARG A 102 0.18 20.00 -8.02
CA ARG A 102 0.36 21.44 -7.75
C ARG A 102 1.64 21.73 -6.98
N ALA A 103 1.90 20.97 -5.91
CA ALA A 103 3.13 21.16 -5.15
C ALA A 103 4.37 20.76 -5.94
N ARG A 104 4.31 19.70 -6.74
CA ARG A 104 5.39 19.26 -7.63
C ARG A 104 5.72 20.35 -8.66
N ALA A 105 4.71 20.98 -9.27
CA ALA A 105 4.90 22.07 -10.22
C ALA A 105 5.53 23.33 -9.59
N ALA A 106 5.33 23.53 -8.29
CA ALA A 106 5.90 24.63 -7.52
C ALA A 106 7.22 24.27 -6.81
N ALA A 107 7.72 23.05 -6.98
CA ALA A 107 8.93 22.58 -6.31
C ALA A 107 10.17 23.40 -6.71
N PRO A 108 11.16 23.57 -5.79
CA PRO A 108 12.41 24.26 -6.10
C PRO A 108 13.12 23.64 -7.31
N VAL A 109 13.63 24.51 -8.18
CA VAL A 109 14.43 24.06 -9.35
C VAL A 109 15.66 23.31 -8.86
N GLY A 110 15.90 22.11 -9.44
CA GLY A 110 17.00 21.26 -9.03
C GLY A 110 16.74 20.42 -7.77
N SER A 111 15.49 20.39 -7.27
CA SER A 111 15.13 19.52 -6.16
C SER A 111 15.51 18.07 -6.43
N ARG A 112 16.14 17.44 -5.45
CA ARG A 112 16.50 16.01 -5.46
C ARG A 112 15.43 15.14 -4.81
N LEU A 113 14.45 15.74 -4.15
CA LEU A 113 13.27 15.06 -3.63
C LEU A 113 12.31 14.73 -4.78
N ARG A 114 11.78 13.52 -4.79
CA ARG A 114 10.66 13.09 -5.62
C ARG A 114 9.48 12.73 -4.72
N VAL A 115 8.30 13.25 -5.01
CA VAL A 115 7.08 12.88 -4.28
C VAL A 115 6.07 12.30 -5.26
N GLY A 116 5.54 11.12 -4.95
CA GLY A 116 4.50 10.45 -5.73
C GLY A 116 3.27 10.16 -4.88
N HIS A 117 2.11 10.07 -5.54
CA HIS A 117 0.86 9.60 -4.95
C HIS A 117 0.52 8.21 -5.47
N ALA A 118 0.17 7.28 -4.59
CA ALA A 118 -0.24 5.94 -4.95
C ALA A 118 -1.65 5.61 -4.48
N ALA A 119 -2.39 4.87 -5.32
CA ALA A 119 -3.63 4.21 -4.93
C ALA A 119 -3.33 2.77 -4.52
N GLU A 120 -3.71 2.37 -3.31
CA GLU A 120 -3.51 1.00 -2.84
C GLU A 120 -4.76 0.15 -2.99
N VAL A 121 -4.60 -1.00 -3.64
CA VAL A 121 -5.57 -2.08 -3.81
C VAL A 121 -5.16 -3.30 -3.00
N ASN A 122 -6.12 -4.16 -2.62
CA ASN A 122 -5.80 -5.33 -1.77
C ASN A 122 -6.68 -6.57 -2.01
N ARG A 123 -7.65 -6.52 -2.95
CA ARG A 123 -8.56 -7.64 -3.23
C ARG A 123 -8.69 -7.96 -4.71
N VAL A 124 -7.58 -8.02 -5.43
CA VAL A 124 -7.54 -8.17 -6.90
C VAL A 124 -8.09 -9.53 -7.34
N VAL A 125 -7.80 -10.59 -6.59
CA VAL A 125 -8.23 -11.97 -6.91
C VAL A 125 -9.74 -12.15 -6.78
N ASP A 126 -10.41 -11.34 -5.97
CA ASP A 126 -11.87 -11.36 -5.86
C ASP A 126 -12.54 -11.04 -7.21
N GLY A 127 -11.96 -10.14 -8.03
CA GLY A 127 -12.46 -9.82 -9.36
C GLY A 127 -12.53 -11.03 -10.29
N TRP A 128 -11.59 -11.98 -10.18
CA TRP A 128 -11.62 -13.21 -10.98
C TRP A 128 -12.79 -14.13 -10.62
N LYS A 129 -13.39 -13.92 -9.45
CA LYS A 129 -14.57 -14.65 -8.96
C LYS A 129 -15.86 -13.86 -9.20
N GLY A 130 -15.78 -12.72 -9.91
CA GLY A 130 -16.92 -11.84 -10.18
C GLY A 130 -17.32 -10.95 -8.99
N ILE A 131 -16.48 -10.85 -7.97
CA ILE A 131 -16.70 -9.95 -6.83
C ILE A 131 -16.05 -8.60 -7.16
N PRO A 132 -16.79 -7.48 -7.15
CA PRO A 132 -16.26 -6.19 -7.55
C PRO A 132 -15.09 -5.72 -6.69
N THR A 133 -14.06 -5.17 -7.35
CA THR A 133 -12.80 -4.73 -6.73
C THR A 133 -12.48 -3.28 -7.06
N MET A 134 -11.65 -2.66 -6.23
CA MET A 134 -11.10 -1.34 -6.50
C MET A 134 -10.29 -1.31 -7.81
N ALA A 135 -9.54 -2.37 -8.09
CA ALA A 135 -8.73 -2.46 -9.30
C ALA A 135 -9.57 -2.28 -10.57
N GLU A 136 -10.74 -2.95 -10.64
CA GLU A 136 -11.61 -2.92 -11.82
C GLU A 136 -12.52 -1.69 -11.90
N HIS A 137 -12.94 -1.16 -10.74
CA HIS A 137 -14.01 -0.16 -10.68
C HIS A 137 -13.55 1.25 -10.30
N VAL A 138 -12.35 1.42 -9.74
CA VAL A 138 -11.81 2.73 -9.34
C VAL A 138 -10.61 3.12 -10.18
N LEU A 139 -9.62 2.23 -10.37
CA LEU A 139 -8.41 2.59 -11.11
C LEU A 139 -8.67 3.13 -12.52
N PRO A 140 -9.66 2.63 -13.29
CA PRO A 140 -9.97 3.20 -14.60
C PRO A 140 -10.52 4.63 -14.57
N LEU A 141 -11.03 5.08 -13.41
CA LEU A 141 -11.66 6.38 -13.23
C LEU A 141 -10.71 7.49 -12.80
N VAL A 142 -9.48 7.14 -12.41
CA VAL A 142 -8.52 8.10 -11.86
C VAL A 142 -7.11 7.83 -12.37
N GLU A 143 -6.35 8.88 -12.66
CA GLU A 143 -4.92 8.80 -12.89
C GLU A 143 -4.18 9.06 -11.57
N VAL A 144 -3.18 8.22 -11.26
CA VAL A 144 -2.30 8.35 -10.09
C VAL A 144 -0.84 8.16 -10.52
N ASP A 145 0.14 8.51 -9.69
CA ASP A 145 1.53 8.27 -10.06
C ASP A 145 1.89 6.78 -10.04
N LEU A 146 1.39 6.04 -9.05
CA LEU A 146 1.67 4.61 -8.87
C LEU A 146 0.42 3.87 -8.34
N VAL A 147 0.46 2.55 -8.45
CA VAL A 147 -0.48 1.67 -7.73
C VAL A 147 0.28 0.80 -6.74
N SER A 148 -0.16 0.83 -5.49
CA SER A 148 0.29 -0.07 -4.42
C SER A 148 -0.60 -1.31 -4.37
N TYR A 149 0.00 -2.45 -4.08
CA TYR A 149 -0.75 -3.70 -3.89
C TYR A 149 -0.38 -4.36 -2.57
N SER A 150 -1.33 -4.44 -1.63
CA SER A 150 -1.29 -5.33 -0.47
C SER A 150 -1.71 -6.72 -0.92
N CYS A 151 -0.73 -7.59 -1.23
CA CYS A 151 -0.94 -8.74 -2.12
C CYS A 151 -1.36 -10.04 -1.44
N TYR A 152 -1.86 -10.00 -0.21
CA TYR A 152 -2.19 -11.20 0.59
C TYR A 152 -3.18 -12.15 -0.08
N ASP A 153 -4.09 -11.65 -0.91
CA ASP A 153 -5.05 -12.47 -1.65
C ASP A 153 -4.43 -13.22 -2.85
N ALA A 154 -3.20 -12.87 -3.25
CA ALA A 154 -2.49 -13.47 -4.39
C ALA A 154 -1.22 -14.24 -3.99
N MET A 155 -0.97 -14.46 -2.70
CA MET A 155 0.24 -15.12 -2.19
C MET A 155 0.16 -16.65 -2.19
N GLU A 156 -0.82 -17.25 -2.85
CA GLU A 156 -0.92 -18.71 -2.99
C GLU A 156 0.32 -19.28 -3.70
N ASN A 157 0.73 -18.63 -4.78
CA ASN A 157 1.95 -18.97 -5.55
C ASN A 157 2.38 -17.80 -6.43
N GLY A 158 3.59 -17.88 -6.99
CA GLY A 158 4.17 -16.83 -7.82
C GLY A 158 3.38 -16.52 -9.10
N LEU A 159 2.75 -17.52 -9.73
CA LEU A 159 1.93 -17.31 -10.94
C LEU A 159 0.67 -16.52 -10.62
N THR A 160 0.03 -16.79 -9.50
CA THR A 160 -1.14 -16.04 -9.01
C THR A 160 -0.76 -14.58 -8.76
N LEU A 161 0.40 -14.34 -8.13
CA LEU A 161 0.91 -13.00 -7.87
C LEU A 161 1.18 -12.23 -9.18
N VAL A 162 1.88 -12.83 -10.16
CA VAL A 162 2.12 -12.20 -11.46
C VAL A 162 0.82 -11.85 -12.16
N ARG A 163 -0.14 -12.77 -12.19
CA ARG A 163 -1.46 -12.53 -12.80
C ARG A 163 -2.22 -11.38 -12.12
N ALA A 164 -2.13 -11.26 -10.80
CA ALA A 164 -2.76 -10.16 -10.06
C ALA A 164 -2.12 -8.81 -10.43
N ILE A 165 -0.79 -8.77 -10.52
CA ILE A 165 -0.05 -7.57 -10.96
C ILE A 165 -0.44 -7.16 -12.38
N GLU A 166 -0.54 -8.12 -13.30
CA GLU A 166 -0.99 -7.87 -14.68
C GLU A 166 -2.43 -7.36 -14.73
N THR A 167 -3.30 -7.91 -13.86
CA THR A 167 -4.68 -7.41 -13.72
C THR A 167 -4.70 -5.96 -13.29
N ILE A 168 -3.90 -5.57 -12.28
CA ILE A 168 -3.76 -4.17 -11.85
C ILE A 168 -3.29 -3.30 -13.03
N ARG A 169 -2.23 -3.69 -13.71
CA ARG A 169 -1.67 -2.91 -14.85
C ARG A 169 -2.67 -2.70 -15.98
N ARG A 170 -3.54 -3.67 -16.21
CA ARG A 170 -4.59 -3.57 -17.23
C ARG A 170 -5.61 -2.46 -16.94
N PHE A 171 -5.90 -2.21 -15.67
CA PHE A 171 -6.91 -1.23 -15.26
C PHE A 171 -6.32 0.09 -14.78
N ALA A 172 -5.05 0.09 -14.35
CA ALA A 172 -4.38 1.26 -13.82
C ALA A 172 -4.13 2.33 -14.89
N ARG A 173 -4.36 3.57 -14.51
CA ARG A 173 -3.96 4.76 -15.26
C ARG A 173 -2.89 5.47 -14.44
N THR A 174 -1.63 5.32 -14.86
CA THR A 174 -0.50 5.92 -14.15
C THR A 174 0.14 7.03 -14.97
N GLY A 175 0.53 8.10 -14.27
CA GLY A 175 1.25 9.22 -14.87
C GLY A 175 2.67 8.84 -15.30
N PRO A 176 3.36 9.75 -16.03
CA PRO A 176 4.69 9.46 -16.59
C PRO A 176 5.83 9.46 -15.57
N ASP A 177 5.65 10.11 -14.42
CA ASP A 177 6.75 10.40 -13.48
C ASP A 177 7.43 9.15 -12.91
N PHE A 178 6.68 8.06 -12.73
CA PHE A 178 7.19 6.77 -12.26
C PHE A 178 7.17 5.68 -13.33
N GLY A 179 6.79 6.04 -14.55
CA GLY A 179 6.72 5.17 -15.70
C GLY A 179 5.34 4.54 -15.92
N PRO A 180 5.06 4.08 -17.15
CA PRO A 180 3.77 3.49 -17.49
C PRO A 180 3.55 2.19 -16.72
N GLY A 181 2.37 2.03 -16.15
CA GLY A 181 2.00 0.85 -15.36
C GLY A 181 2.82 0.68 -14.09
N ALA A 182 3.25 1.80 -13.47
CA ALA A 182 4.02 1.79 -12.23
C ALA A 182 3.23 1.15 -11.10
N VAL A 183 3.62 -0.09 -10.74
CA VAL A 183 3.02 -0.88 -9.65
C VAL A 183 4.13 -1.32 -8.71
N TYR A 184 3.83 -1.40 -7.41
CA TYR A 184 4.71 -1.98 -6.40
C TYR A 184 3.91 -2.80 -5.39
N LEU A 185 4.59 -3.71 -4.68
CA LEU A 185 4.00 -4.44 -3.58
C LEU A 185 4.13 -3.59 -2.31
N GLY A 186 3.03 -2.96 -1.90
CA GLY A 186 2.96 -2.10 -0.71
C GLY A 186 2.93 -2.89 0.58
N GLU A 187 2.37 -4.10 0.51
CA GLU A 187 2.43 -5.06 1.61
C GLU A 187 2.53 -6.49 1.07
N ILE A 188 3.52 -7.22 1.58
CA ILE A 188 3.70 -8.66 1.39
C ILE A 188 4.34 -9.22 2.65
N GLY A 189 3.84 -10.36 3.16
CA GLY A 189 4.39 -10.94 4.38
C GLY A 189 3.93 -12.38 4.60
N ILE A 190 4.83 -13.21 5.13
CA ILE A 190 4.55 -14.58 5.51
C ILE A 190 4.46 -14.63 7.03
N PRO A 191 3.28 -14.95 7.61
CA PRO A 191 3.11 -15.02 9.05
C PRO A 191 3.72 -16.31 9.61
N GLU A 192 4.87 -16.23 10.23
CA GLU A 192 5.69 -17.36 10.70
C GLU A 192 4.92 -18.34 11.62
N ASN A 193 4.08 -17.81 12.52
CA ASN A 193 3.31 -18.67 13.44
C ASN A 193 2.10 -19.35 12.76
N VAL A 194 1.67 -18.85 11.60
CA VAL A 194 0.53 -19.39 10.85
C VAL A 194 1.02 -20.39 9.78
N HIS A 195 2.14 -20.09 9.15
CA HIS A 195 2.75 -20.84 8.06
C HIS A 195 4.25 -21.01 8.28
N PRO A 196 4.66 -21.85 9.25
CA PRO A 196 6.07 -21.99 9.63
C PRO A 196 6.91 -22.77 8.61
N GLU A 197 6.25 -23.52 7.69
CA GLU A 197 6.96 -24.39 6.76
C GLU A 197 7.43 -23.61 5.52
N HIS A 198 8.66 -23.92 5.07
CA HIS A 198 9.18 -23.47 3.78
C HIS A 198 9.19 -21.94 3.57
N ILE A 199 9.45 -21.18 4.62
CA ILE A 199 9.42 -19.70 4.55
C ILE A 199 10.42 -19.15 3.52
N ALA A 200 11.64 -19.69 3.49
CA ALA A 200 12.68 -19.24 2.56
C ALA A 200 12.29 -19.53 1.10
N GLU A 201 11.83 -20.75 0.81
CA GLU A 201 11.41 -21.18 -0.53
C GLU A 201 10.20 -20.36 -1.01
N ARG A 202 9.27 -20.06 -0.10
CA ARG A 202 8.13 -19.19 -0.42
C ARG A 202 8.56 -17.77 -0.73
N TRP A 203 9.56 -17.24 0.00
CA TRP A 203 10.13 -15.92 -0.32
C TRP A 203 10.84 -15.92 -1.67
N ASP A 204 11.61 -16.96 -2.01
CA ASP A 204 12.26 -17.11 -3.32
C ASP A 204 11.21 -17.09 -4.45
N GLU A 205 10.11 -17.83 -4.30
CA GLU A 205 9.03 -17.85 -5.27
C GLU A 205 8.35 -16.48 -5.43
N LEU A 206 7.96 -15.85 -4.33
CA LEU A 206 7.22 -14.59 -4.36
C LEU A 206 8.08 -13.41 -4.82
N LEU A 207 9.35 -13.33 -4.37
CA LEU A 207 10.29 -12.31 -4.83
C LEU A 207 10.71 -12.55 -6.28
N GLY A 208 10.90 -13.81 -6.69
CA GLY A 208 11.13 -14.17 -8.09
C GLY A 208 9.98 -13.73 -8.99
N ALA A 209 8.73 -13.92 -8.55
CA ALA A 209 7.54 -13.42 -9.23
C ALA A 209 7.51 -11.89 -9.31
N ALA A 210 7.79 -11.19 -8.21
CA ALA A 210 7.85 -9.74 -8.16
C ALA A 210 8.93 -9.17 -9.10
N LEU A 211 10.11 -9.77 -9.12
CA LEU A 211 11.21 -9.39 -10.02
C LEU A 211 10.85 -9.63 -11.49
N SER A 212 10.27 -10.81 -11.81
CA SER A 212 9.83 -11.13 -13.18
C SER A 212 8.76 -10.15 -13.67
N ALA A 213 7.86 -9.73 -12.79
CA ALA A 213 6.86 -8.72 -13.04
C ALA A 213 7.41 -7.27 -12.99
N ARG A 214 8.72 -7.08 -12.78
CA ARG A 214 9.37 -5.76 -12.72
C ARG A 214 8.72 -4.82 -11.71
N MET A 215 8.50 -5.30 -10.48
CA MET A 215 8.01 -4.45 -9.40
C MET A 215 9.05 -3.40 -9.03
N LEU A 216 8.59 -2.15 -8.82
CA LEU A 216 9.46 -1.03 -8.45
C LEU A 216 9.96 -1.17 -7.01
N TYR A 217 9.09 -1.61 -6.12
CA TYR A 217 9.36 -1.81 -4.70
C TYR A 217 8.62 -3.04 -4.20
N VAL A 218 9.17 -3.66 -3.15
CA VAL A 218 8.53 -4.75 -2.40
C VAL A 218 8.70 -4.41 -0.92
N ALA A 219 7.60 -4.08 -0.24
CA ALA A 219 7.60 -3.73 1.17
C ALA A 219 7.14 -4.92 2.01
N GLN A 220 8.08 -5.53 2.74
CA GLN A 220 7.77 -6.62 3.65
C GLN A 220 6.99 -6.12 4.87
N TRP A 221 5.88 -6.76 5.15
CA TRP A 221 5.07 -6.56 6.34
C TRP A 221 5.42 -7.62 7.39
N GLN A 222 5.99 -7.30 8.54
CA GLN A 222 6.44 -6.00 9.03
C GLN A 222 7.68 -6.18 9.92
N LEU A 223 8.26 -5.09 10.48
CA LEU A 223 9.45 -5.19 11.32
C LEU A 223 9.18 -5.93 12.63
N TYR A 224 8.07 -5.57 13.32
CA TYR A 224 7.57 -6.19 14.55
C TYR A 224 6.10 -6.50 14.37
N CYS A 225 5.66 -7.71 14.71
CA CYS A 225 4.26 -8.09 14.58
C CYS A 225 3.39 -7.44 15.68
N ASN A 226 2.28 -6.86 15.27
CA ASN A 226 1.25 -6.29 16.16
C ASN A 226 -0.13 -6.94 15.93
N GLU A 227 -0.20 -8.03 15.17
CA GLU A 227 -1.44 -8.69 14.81
C GLU A 227 -1.66 -9.97 15.62
N LEU A 228 -2.82 -10.05 16.30
CA LEU A 228 -3.24 -11.26 16.97
C LEU A 228 -3.56 -12.38 15.97
N ASP A 229 -3.18 -13.60 16.32
CA ASP A 229 -3.60 -14.77 15.59
C ASP A 229 -5.08 -15.06 15.88
N PRO A 230 -5.97 -14.95 14.89
CA PRO A 230 -7.41 -15.14 15.10
C PRO A 230 -7.78 -16.58 15.52
N ARG A 231 -6.86 -17.54 15.40
CA ARG A 231 -7.04 -18.93 15.84
C ARG A 231 -6.87 -19.08 17.34
N THR A 232 -6.23 -18.12 18.02
CA THR A 232 -6.03 -18.17 19.47
C THR A 232 -7.28 -17.67 20.20
N THR A 233 -7.86 -18.51 21.04
CA THR A 233 -9.03 -18.17 21.87
C THR A 233 -8.83 -18.71 23.29
N PRO A 234 -9.15 -17.93 24.33
CA PRO A 234 -9.54 -16.50 24.29
C PRO A 234 -8.38 -15.59 23.89
N HIS A 235 -8.68 -14.45 23.26
CA HIS A 235 -7.66 -13.45 22.98
C HIS A 235 -7.12 -12.84 24.28
N PRO A 236 -5.78 -12.73 24.42
CA PRO A 236 -5.19 -12.08 25.58
C PRO A 236 -5.51 -10.58 25.59
N SER A 237 -5.60 -10.02 26.80
CA SER A 237 -5.72 -8.55 26.94
C SER A 237 -4.35 -7.88 26.71
N PRO A 238 -4.30 -6.71 26.05
CA PRO A 238 -3.05 -5.95 25.94
C PRO A 238 -2.51 -5.51 27.32
N PRO A 239 -1.17 -5.40 27.47
CA PRO A 239 -0.13 -5.66 26.49
C PRO A 239 0.13 -7.15 26.27
N ILE A 240 0.38 -7.56 25.02
CA ILE A 240 0.62 -8.95 24.64
C ILE A 240 2.12 -9.22 24.68
N TRP A 241 2.56 -10.05 25.61
CA TRP A 241 3.97 -10.40 25.80
C TRP A 241 4.34 -11.77 25.23
N ASP A 242 3.37 -12.67 25.08
CA ASP A 242 3.61 -14.00 24.57
C ASP A 242 3.47 -14.00 23.03
N PRO A 243 4.57 -14.26 22.31
CA PRO A 243 4.58 -14.24 20.84
C PRO A 243 3.66 -15.29 20.22
N ARG A 244 3.27 -16.35 20.95
CA ARG A 244 2.37 -17.40 20.46
C ARG A 244 0.95 -16.89 20.15
N TYR A 245 0.57 -15.75 20.71
CA TYR A 245 -0.71 -15.10 20.39
C TYR A 245 -0.67 -14.22 19.13
N LEU A 246 0.51 -14.00 18.55
CA LEU A 246 0.69 -13.18 17.35
C LEU A 246 0.74 -14.03 16.08
N ARG A 247 0.34 -13.47 14.96
CA ARG A 247 0.42 -14.15 13.66
C ARG A 247 1.86 -14.43 13.21
N GLY A 248 2.79 -13.59 13.63
CA GLY A 248 4.21 -13.75 13.29
C GLY A 248 4.64 -13.03 12.02
N PHE A 249 3.98 -11.95 11.64
CA PHE A 249 4.47 -11.03 10.61
C PHE A 249 5.60 -10.17 11.19
N TRP A 250 6.80 -10.67 11.24
CA TRP A 250 7.96 -9.98 11.81
C TRP A 250 9.27 -10.28 11.09
N LEU A 251 10.18 -9.31 11.07
CA LEU A 251 11.60 -9.54 10.84
C LEU A 251 12.32 -9.83 12.15
N ILE A 252 11.92 -9.14 13.23
CA ILE A 252 12.47 -9.25 14.56
C ILE A 252 11.40 -9.78 15.51
N ARG A 253 11.65 -10.92 16.15
CA ARG A 253 10.77 -11.51 17.17
C ARG A 253 10.80 -10.69 18.46
N PRO A 254 9.82 -10.85 19.36
CA PRO A 254 9.78 -10.13 20.63
C PRO A 254 11.00 -10.30 21.53
N ASP A 255 11.74 -11.41 21.40
CA ASP A 255 12.99 -11.69 22.14
C ASP A 255 14.22 -11.04 21.51
N GLY A 256 14.06 -10.28 20.43
CA GLY A 256 15.13 -9.63 19.68
C GLY A 256 15.84 -10.52 18.66
N SER A 257 15.50 -11.80 18.56
CA SER A 257 16.04 -12.68 17.52
C SER A 257 15.43 -12.39 16.15
N LEU A 258 16.17 -12.71 15.08
CA LEU A 258 15.59 -12.67 13.73
C LEU A 258 14.66 -13.85 13.53
N SER A 259 13.51 -13.58 12.89
CA SER A 259 12.64 -14.62 12.34
C SER A 259 13.28 -15.31 11.14
N GLU A 260 12.68 -16.37 10.62
CA GLU A 260 13.16 -16.99 9.37
C GLU A 260 13.09 -15.99 8.20
N THR A 261 12.03 -15.19 8.10
CA THR A 261 11.94 -14.07 7.16
C THR A 261 13.09 -13.06 7.37
N GLY A 262 13.40 -12.71 8.63
CA GLY A 262 14.51 -11.81 8.97
C GLY A 262 15.87 -12.37 8.59
N VAL A 263 16.10 -13.67 8.79
CA VAL A 263 17.31 -14.37 8.35
C VAL A 263 17.43 -14.36 6.84
N TYR A 264 16.34 -14.69 6.14
CA TYR A 264 16.27 -14.69 4.68
C TYR A 264 16.65 -13.31 4.08
N PHE A 265 16.02 -12.24 4.52
CA PHE A 265 16.33 -10.89 4.03
C PHE A 265 17.75 -10.44 4.38
N ARG A 266 18.25 -10.78 5.58
CA ARG A 266 19.64 -10.49 5.92
C ARG A 266 20.64 -11.18 4.98
N GLN A 267 20.38 -12.41 4.58
CA GLN A 267 21.21 -13.13 3.59
C GLN A 267 21.12 -12.46 2.22
N LEU A 268 19.93 -12.08 1.78
CA LEU A 268 19.71 -11.41 0.51
C LEU A 268 20.46 -10.06 0.42
N TRP A 269 20.57 -9.31 1.53
CA TRP A 269 21.30 -8.03 1.55
C TRP A 269 22.82 -8.16 1.62
N GLN A 270 23.34 -9.34 1.86
CA GLN A 270 24.79 -9.62 1.88
C GLN A 270 25.34 -10.06 0.52
N LEU A 271 24.46 -10.28 -0.45
CA LEU A 271 24.80 -10.58 -1.86
C LEU A 271 25.10 -9.29 -2.64
#